data_ec4d2ec0094107c56c0dc5bf0df44e33
#
_entry.id   ec4d2ec0094107c56c0dc5bf0df44e33
#
_cell.length_a   1.000
_cell.length_b   1.000
_cell.length_c   1.000
_cell.angle_alpha   90.00
_cell.angle_beta   90.00
_cell.angle_gamma   90.00
#
_symmetry.space_group_name_H-M   'P 1'
#
loop_
_entity.id
_entity.type
_entity.pdbx_description
1 polymer ?
#
loop_
_entity_poly.entity_id
_entity_poly.type
_entity_poly.pdbx_seq_one_letter_code
_entity_poly.pdbx_strand_id
1 'polypeptide(L)'
;DCSYREMTEWALPVKAQTKFENVIHAVEDHQRWKDLKSFVRGGYWRNFKTKYDETNEMYARMMHVSKRLAEAEEAGADAGELSVIRDHLYRGQCNCPYWHGAFGGIYLPHLRNAIFNHLIDADTRLDKVMDAELTAVQATAEDYNFDGLQEVRLSNNQLCVWLAPAHGGRMYELDIRTIGHNLLATLQRRPENYHQKVLNGPSKDGEDVASIHDRVVFKQENLDQRLHYDKFPRKSLMDHFYDCLLYTSPS
;
A
#
# COMPACT_ATOMS: atom_id res chain seq x y z
N ASP A 1 -19.52 4.63 -0.70
CA ASP A 1 -18.48 3.61 -0.54
C ASP A 1 -18.96 2.27 -1.01
N CYS A 2 -18.30 1.71 -2.02
CA CYS A 2 -18.63 0.40 -2.61
C CYS A 2 -17.78 -0.74 -2.02
N SER A 3 -17.33 -0.62 -0.77
CA SER A 3 -16.55 -1.66 -0.11
C SER A 3 -17.45 -2.76 0.43
N TYR A 4 -17.12 -4.01 0.15
CA TYR A 4 -17.78 -5.14 0.78
C TYR A 4 -17.26 -5.31 2.23
N ARG A 5 -17.98 -6.09 3.03
CA ARG A 5 -17.78 -6.18 4.49
C ARG A 5 -16.36 -6.54 4.89
N GLU A 6 -15.75 -7.51 4.21
CA GLU A 6 -14.36 -7.95 4.48
C GLU A 6 -13.37 -6.78 4.44
N MET A 7 -13.48 -5.88 3.43
CA MET A 7 -12.61 -4.70 3.35
C MET A 7 -12.78 -3.77 4.55
N THR A 8 -13.99 -3.67 5.10
CA THR A 8 -14.24 -2.81 6.26
C THR A 8 -13.59 -3.36 7.53
N GLU A 9 -13.49 -4.68 7.67
CA GLU A 9 -12.79 -5.34 8.78
C GLU A 9 -11.28 -5.14 8.68
N TRP A 10 -10.70 -5.39 7.51
CA TRP A 10 -9.26 -5.23 7.26
C TRP A 10 -8.77 -3.79 7.39
N ALA A 11 -9.67 -2.82 7.21
CA ALA A 11 -9.36 -1.40 7.40
C ALA A 11 -9.18 -1.00 8.88
N LEU A 12 -9.59 -1.85 9.83
CA LEU A 12 -9.45 -1.56 11.25
C LEU A 12 -8.02 -1.86 11.75
N PRO A 13 -7.50 -1.09 12.71
CA PRO A 13 -6.33 -1.49 13.46
C PRO A 13 -6.54 -2.85 14.13
N VAL A 14 -5.47 -3.66 14.29
CA VAL A 14 -5.55 -5.06 14.78
C VAL A 14 -6.40 -5.21 16.04
N LYS A 15 -6.17 -4.37 17.06
CA LYS A 15 -6.96 -4.41 18.32
C LYS A 15 -8.44 -4.11 18.11
N ALA A 16 -8.77 -3.22 17.17
CA ALA A 16 -10.15 -2.89 16.85
C ALA A 16 -10.80 -3.98 16.00
N GLN A 17 -10.05 -4.62 15.12
CA GLN A 17 -10.51 -5.75 14.32
C GLN A 17 -10.91 -6.93 15.22
N THR A 18 -10.08 -7.32 16.18
CA THR A 18 -10.42 -8.36 17.16
C THR A 18 -11.70 -8.04 17.94
N LYS A 19 -11.85 -6.78 18.38
CA LYS A 19 -13.09 -6.36 19.09
C LYS A 19 -14.29 -6.44 18.17
N PHE A 20 -14.14 -6.04 16.91
CA PHE A 20 -15.21 -6.06 15.92
C PHE A 20 -15.65 -7.51 15.65
N GLU A 21 -14.73 -8.44 15.44
CA GLU A 21 -15.00 -9.86 15.28
C GLU A 21 -15.80 -10.42 16.48
N ASN A 22 -15.35 -10.14 17.71
CA ASN A 22 -16.04 -10.57 18.92
C ASN A 22 -17.48 -10.01 19.02
N VAL A 23 -17.68 -8.76 18.63
CA VAL A 23 -19.04 -8.17 18.58
C VAL A 23 -19.91 -8.87 17.54
N ILE A 24 -19.35 -9.14 16.35
CA ILE A 24 -20.08 -9.85 15.31
C ILE A 24 -20.52 -11.23 15.81
N HIS A 25 -19.61 -12.03 16.33
CA HIS A 25 -19.93 -13.36 16.88
C HIS A 25 -21.00 -13.32 17.97
N ALA A 26 -21.01 -12.27 18.80
CA ALA A 26 -22.01 -12.12 19.86
C ALA A 26 -23.43 -11.77 19.35
N VAL A 27 -23.55 -11.23 18.14
CA VAL A 27 -24.85 -10.75 17.62
C VAL A 27 -25.31 -11.44 16.33
N GLU A 28 -24.47 -12.27 15.70
CA GLU A 28 -24.81 -12.90 14.42
C GLU A 28 -25.97 -13.92 14.51
N ASP A 29 -26.17 -14.53 15.68
CA ASP A 29 -27.29 -15.45 15.95
C ASP A 29 -28.58 -14.72 16.33
N HIS A 30 -28.53 -13.39 16.48
CA HIS A 30 -29.71 -12.63 16.85
C HIS A 30 -30.75 -12.65 15.71
N GLN A 31 -32.03 -12.89 16.05
CA GLN A 31 -33.11 -13.02 15.06
C GLN A 31 -33.23 -11.88 14.05
N ARG A 32 -32.80 -10.67 14.42
CA ARG A 32 -32.78 -9.47 13.56
C ARG A 32 -31.43 -9.21 12.90
N TRP A 33 -30.49 -10.15 12.93
CA TRP A 33 -29.15 -9.94 12.35
C TRP A 33 -29.20 -9.57 10.87
N LYS A 34 -30.13 -10.18 10.12
CA LYS A 34 -30.32 -9.87 8.69
C LYS A 34 -30.60 -8.38 8.43
N ASP A 35 -31.33 -7.74 9.34
CA ASP A 35 -31.64 -6.30 9.24
C ASP A 35 -30.46 -5.44 9.73
N LEU A 36 -29.81 -5.87 10.81
CA LEU A 36 -28.76 -5.12 11.49
C LEU A 36 -27.43 -5.13 10.73
N LYS A 37 -27.07 -6.24 10.07
CA LYS A 37 -25.76 -6.42 9.44
C LYS A 37 -25.37 -5.35 8.43
N SER A 38 -26.35 -4.70 7.79
CA SER A 38 -26.12 -3.62 6.83
C SER A 38 -25.62 -2.32 7.50
N PHE A 39 -25.91 -2.17 8.80
CA PHE A 39 -25.51 -1.01 9.61
C PHE A 39 -24.23 -1.28 10.42
N VAL A 40 -23.83 -2.54 10.56
CA VAL A 40 -22.61 -2.92 11.29
C VAL A 40 -21.45 -2.98 10.31
N ARG A 41 -20.60 -1.97 10.37
CA ARG A 41 -19.43 -1.84 9.50
C ARG A 41 -18.18 -1.58 10.33
N GLY A 42 -17.03 -2.03 9.84
CA GLY A 42 -15.72 -1.71 10.39
C GLY A 42 -15.22 -0.34 9.94
N GLY A 43 -14.04 -0.29 9.37
CA GLY A 43 -13.46 0.93 8.81
C GLY A 43 -13.86 1.17 7.34
N TYR A 44 -13.29 2.24 6.80
CA TYR A 44 -13.45 2.65 5.40
C TYR A 44 -12.11 2.62 4.68
N TRP A 45 -12.10 2.83 3.38
CA TRP A 45 -10.89 2.92 2.56
C TRP A 45 -9.85 3.90 3.14
N ARG A 46 -10.29 5.03 3.67
CA ARG A 46 -9.38 6.00 4.33
C ARG A 46 -8.65 5.39 5.53
N ASN A 47 -9.33 4.59 6.34
CA ASN A 47 -8.71 3.89 7.47
C ASN A 47 -7.68 2.88 7.00
N PHE A 48 -7.95 2.19 5.89
CA PHE A 48 -7.02 1.25 5.29
C PHE A 48 -5.72 1.96 4.85
N LYS A 49 -5.82 3.10 4.16
CA LYS A 49 -4.67 3.91 3.77
C LYS A 49 -3.86 4.44 4.96
N THR A 50 -4.52 4.73 6.08
CA THR A 50 -3.86 5.15 7.32
C THR A 50 -3.19 3.97 8.04
N LYS A 51 -3.72 2.76 7.90
CA LYS A 51 -3.13 1.54 8.46
C LYS A 51 -1.88 1.11 7.67
N TYR A 52 -1.87 1.33 6.36
CA TYR A 52 -0.80 0.94 5.44
C TYR A 52 -0.30 2.15 4.66
N ASP A 53 0.74 2.79 5.16
CA ASP A 53 1.36 3.97 4.52
C ASP A 53 1.74 3.67 3.06
N GLU A 54 2.22 2.46 2.78
CA GLU A 54 2.62 2.04 1.44
C GLU A 54 1.44 1.98 0.46
N THR A 55 0.22 1.68 0.95
CA THR A 55 -0.99 1.81 0.14
C THR A 55 -1.30 3.27 -0.17
N ASN A 56 -1.11 4.17 0.81
CA ASN A 56 -1.31 5.59 0.59
C ASN A 56 -0.29 6.15 -0.41
N GLU A 57 0.97 5.75 -0.31
CA GLU A 57 2.03 6.13 -1.26
C GLU A 57 1.69 5.68 -2.69
N MET A 58 1.32 4.39 -2.88
CA MET A 58 0.88 3.88 -4.18
C MET A 58 -0.35 4.63 -4.73
N TYR A 59 -1.33 4.89 -3.87
CA TYR A 59 -2.53 5.63 -4.23
C TYR A 59 -2.21 7.07 -4.65
N ALA A 60 -1.36 7.75 -3.89
CA ALA A 60 -0.90 9.10 -4.21
C ALA A 60 -0.14 9.14 -5.55
N ARG A 61 0.72 8.16 -5.79
CA ARG A 61 1.43 8.00 -7.05
C ARG A 61 0.48 7.82 -8.23
N MET A 62 -0.55 7.01 -8.08
CA MET A 62 -1.59 6.83 -9.10
C MET A 62 -2.37 8.13 -9.33
N MET A 63 -2.74 8.84 -8.28
CA MET A 63 -3.43 10.13 -8.38
C MET A 63 -2.57 11.20 -9.08
N HIS A 64 -1.27 11.23 -8.79
CA HIS A 64 -0.33 12.11 -9.48
C HIS A 64 -0.30 11.85 -10.99
N VAL A 65 -0.19 10.60 -11.41
CA VAL A 65 -0.22 10.24 -12.85
C VAL A 65 -1.57 10.60 -13.48
N SER A 66 -2.68 10.36 -12.76
CA SER A 66 -4.03 10.70 -13.22
C SER A 66 -4.20 12.21 -13.43
N LYS A 67 -3.71 13.04 -12.49
CA LYS A 67 -3.73 14.51 -12.61
C LYS A 67 -2.92 14.97 -13.82
N ARG A 68 -1.69 14.48 -13.96
CA ARG A 68 -0.81 14.82 -15.09
C ARG A 68 -1.38 14.41 -16.45
N LEU A 69 -2.06 13.25 -16.51
CA LEU A 69 -2.74 12.83 -17.74
C LEU A 69 -3.85 13.82 -18.13
N ALA A 70 -4.67 14.25 -17.15
CA ALA A 70 -5.70 15.26 -17.43
C ALA A 70 -5.09 16.60 -17.90
N GLU A 71 -4.01 17.05 -17.29
CA GLU A 71 -3.27 18.25 -17.69
C GLU A 71 -2.72 18.12 -19.13
N ALA A 72 -2.19 16.96 -19.51
CA ALA A 72 -1.71 16.70 -20.86
C ALA A 72 -2.85 16.65 -21.89
N GLU A 73 -4.02 16.12 -21.51
CA GLU A 73 -5.24 16.14 -22.34
C GLU A 73 -5.73 17.58 -22.58
N GLU A 74 -5.78 18.41 -21.53
CA GLU A 74 -6.15 19.82 -21.61
C GLU A 74 -5.16 20.63 -22.45
N ALA A 75 -3.88 20.30 -22.40
CA ALA A 75 -2.83 20.92 -23.21
C ALA A 75 -2.86 20.48 -24.68
N GLY A 76 -3.70 19.51 -25.06
CA GLY A 76 -3.85 19.05 -26.44
C GLY A 76 -2.70 18.17 -26.94
N ALA A 77 -2.08 17.38 -26.03
CA ALA A 77 -1.04 16.44 -26.40
C ALA A 77 -1.53 15.37 -27.38
N ASP A 78 -0.61 14.65 -28.03
CA ASP A 78 -0.95 13.66 -29.04
C ASP A 78 -1.90 12.57 -28.53
N ALA A 79 -3.03 12.40 -29.20
CA ALA A 79 -4.10 11.50 -28.79
C ALA A 79 -3.67 10.02 -28.78
N GLY A 80 -2.73 9.62 -29.63
CA GLY A 80 -2.20 8.26 -29.68
C GLY A 80 -1.37 7.96 -28.44
N GLU A 81 -0.45 8.86 -28.08
CA GLU A 81 0.34 8.72 -26.84
C GLU A 81 -0.53 8.79 -25.59
N LEU A 82 -1.51 9.72 -25.55
CA LEU A 82 -2.46 9.81 -24.44
C LEU A 82 -3.25 8.51 -24.23
N SER A 83 -3.60 7.81 -25.32
CA SER A 83 -4.28 6.50 -25.23
C SER A 83 -3.39 5.45 -24.58
N VAL A 84 -2.10 5.40 -24.93
CA VAL A 84 -1.13 4.47 -24.33
C VAL A 84 -0.92 4.79 -22.86
N ILE A 85 -0.75 6.07 -22.51
CA ILE A 85 -0.60 6.54 -21.13
C ILE A 85 -1.82 6.15 -20.28
N ARG A 86 -3.01 6.34 -20.84
CA ARG A 86 -4.28 6.00 -20.18
C ARG A 86 -4.39 4.48 -19.92
N ASP A 87 -3.96 3.63 -20.85
CA ASP A 87 -3.92 2.19 -20.66
C ASP A 87 -2.98 1.80 -19.50
N HIS A 88 -1.80 2.39 -19.43
CA HIS A 88 -0.89 2.21 -18.30
C HIS A 88 -1.52 2.68 -16.97
N LEU A 89 -2.15 3.86 -16.96
CA LEU A 89 -2.85 4.34 -15.76
C LEU A 89 -3.95 3.36 -15.30
N TYR A 90 -4.78 2.86 -16.22
CA TYR A 90 -5.85 1.92 -15.89
C TYR A 90 -5.31 0.59 -15.33
N ARG A 91 -4.19 0.09 -15.85
CA ARG A 91 -3.49 -1.07 -15.27
C ARG A 91 -2.91 -0.73 -13.90
N GLY A 92 -2.38 0.48 -13.72
CA GLY A 92 -1.95 1.01 -12.43
C GLY A 92 -3.07 1.19 -11.40
N GLN A 93 -4.33 1.16 -11.82
CA GLN A 93 -5.53 1.23 -10.97
C GLN A 93 -6.09 -0.16 -10.58
N CYS A 94 -5.39 -1.26 -10.92
CA CYS A 94 -5.82 -2.60 -10.53
C CYS A 94 -6.02 -2.68 -9.01
N ASN A 95 -7.22 -3.09 -8.57
CA ASN A 95 -7.64 -3.01 -7.17
C ASN A 95 -6.81 -3.86 -6.22
N CYS A 96 -6.47 -5.10 -6.59
CA CYS A 96 -5.87 -6.08 -5.67
C CYS A 96 -4.60 -5.60 -4.95
N PRO A 97 -3.63 -4.90 -5.60
CA PRO A 97 -2.41 -4.49 -4.93
C PRO A 97 -2.58 -3.34 -3.92
N TYR A 98 -3.68 -2.59 -4.00
CA TYR A 98 -3.90 -1.44 -3.12
C TYR A 98 -4.43 -1.81 -1.75
N TRP A 99 -4.77 -3.08 -1.54
CA TRP A 99 -5.32 -3.49 -0.29
C TRP A 99 -4.86 -4.89 0.12
N HIS A 100 -5.25 -5.35 1.27
CA HIS A 100 -4.84 -6.63 1.82
C HIS A 100 -6.06 -7.42 2.30
N GLY A 101 -6.07 -8.68 1.97
CA GLY A 101 -7.08 -9.66 2.34
C GLY A 101 -6.50 -11.07 2.28
N ALA A 102 -7.36 -12.07 2.27
CA ALA A 102 -6.97 -13.48 2.28
C ALA A 102 -5.99 -13.88 1.16
N PHE A 103 -6.03 -13.19 0.03
CA PHE A 103 -5.16 -13.46 -1.13
C PHE A 103 -3.87 -12.65 -1.15
N GLY A 104 -3.56 -11.92 -0.10
CA GLY A 104 -2.29 -11.23 0.11
C GLY A 104 -2.24 -9.78 -0.39
N GLY A 105 -2.86 -9.43 -1.51
CA GLY A 105 -2.92 -8.06 -2.01
C GLY A 105 -1.58 -7.33 -1.98
N ILE A 106 -1.49 -6.21 -1.22
CA ILE A 106 -0.28 -5.40 -1.08
C ILE A 106 0.93 -6.18 -0.53
N TYR A 107 0.72 -7.30 0.18
CA TYR A 107 1.81 -8.14 0.69
C TYR A 107 2.57 -8.89 -0.42
N LEU A 108 1.99 -8.99 -1.62
CA LEU A 108 2.61 -9.69 -2.75
C LEU A 108 3.53 -8.74 -3.54
N PRO A 109 4.87 -8.92 -3.49
CA PRO A 109 5.82 -8.00 -4.13
C PRO A 109 5.57 -7.82 -5.63
N HIS A 110 5.23 -8.91 -6.33
CA HIS A 110 4.98 -8.86 -7.77
C HIS A 110 3.76 -8.01 -8.14
N LEU A 111 2.74 -7.95 -7.28
CA LEU A 111 1.57 -7.09 -7.50
C LEU A 111 1.91 -5.62 -7.29
N ARG A 112 2.62 -5.28 -6.21
CA ARG A 112 3.10 -3.91 -5.98
C ARG A 112 4.00 -3.43 -7.13
N ASN A 113 4.96 -4.27 -7.52
CA ASN A 113 5.88 -3.94 -8.61
C ASN A 113 5.15 -3.76 -9.94
N ALA A 114 4.10 -4.53 -10.22
CA ALA A 114 3.29 -4.35 -11.43
C ALA A 114 2.59 -2.99 -11.46
N ILE A 115 2.04 -2.53 -10.33
CA ILE A 115 1.45 -1.20 -10.22
C ILE A 115 2.50 -0.13 -10.48
N PHE A 116 3.63 -0.15 -9.77
CA PHE A 116 4.70 0.84 -9.96
C PHE A 116 5.24 0.82 -11.39
N ASN A 117 5.44 -0.35 -11.99
CA ASN A 117 5.89 -0.45 -13.38
C ASN A 117 4.98 0.36 -14.32
N HIS A 118 3.68 0.13 -14.26
CA HIS A 118 2.73 0.86 -15.10
C HIS A 118 2.67 2.35 -14.78
N LEU A 119 2.71 2.75 -13.51
CA LEU A 119 2.69 4.17 -13.13
C LEU A 119 3.98 4.89 -13.54
N ILE A 120 5.14 4.25 -13.42
CA ILE A 120 6.43 4.80 -13.85
C ILE A 120 6.46 4.96 -15.38
N ASP A 121 5.97 3.97 -16.12
CA ASP A 121 5.91 4.04 -17.58
C ASP A 121 4.97 5.16 -18.06
N ALA A 122 3.79 5.29 -17.44
CA ALA A 122 2.87 6.37 -17.70
C ALA A 122 3.49 7.75 -17.43
N ASP A 123 4.12 7.92 -16.26
CA ASP A 123 4.77 9.17 -15.86
C ASP A 123 5.95 9.54 -16.76
N THR A 124 6.73 8.55 -17.18
CA THR A 124 7.85 8.75 -18.10
C THR A 124 7.38 9.19 -19.49
N ARG A 125 6.25 8.67 -19.96
CA ARG A 125 5.63 9.09 -21.23
C ARG A 125 5.02 10.47 -21.11
N LEU A 126 4.38 10.81 -19.99
CA LEU A 126 3.86 12.15 -19.71
C LEU A 126 4.97 13.21 -19.76
N ASP A 127 6.14 12.94 -19.20
CA ASP A 127 7.26 13.87 -19.30
C ASP A 127 7.64 14.14 -20.78
N LYS A 128 7.61 13.13 -21.64
CA LYS A 128 7.93 13.27 -23.07
C LYS A 128 6.88 14.08 -23.85
N VAL A 129 5.59 13.84 -23.58
CA VAL A 129 4.51 14.55 -24.31
C VAL A 129 4.30 15.98 -23.81
N MET A 130 4.77 16.30 -22.61
CA MET A 130 4.75 17.64 -22.03
C MET A 130 6.04 18.44 -22.29
N ASP A 131 6.88 17.99 -23.21
CA ASP A 131 8.15 18.60 -23.61
C ASP A 131 9.12 18.86 -22.44
N ALA A 132 9.12 18.00 -21.45
CA ALA A 132 10.08 18.11 -20.38
C ALA A 132 11.47 17.72 -20.89
N GLU A 133 12.36 18.69 -21.00
CA GLU A 133 13.79 18.43 -21.22
C GLU A 133 14.37 17.73 -19.99
N LEU A 134 14.33 16.39 -19.99
CA LEU A 134 14.70 15.57 -18.83
C LEU A 134 16.19 15.25 -18.75
N THR A 135 17.04 15.92 -19.51
CA THR A 135 18.50 15.79 -19.40
C THR A 135 19.03 16.42 -18.11
N ALA A 136 18.38 17.49 -17.62
CA ALA A 136 18.63 18.07 -16.31
C ALA A 136 17.67 17.53 -15.27
N VAL A 137 18.04 17.61 -14.01
CA VAL A 137 17.17 17.23 -12.88
C VAL A 137 16.08 18.29 -12.71
N GLN A 138 14.84 17.84 -12.78
CA GLN A 138 13.67 18.65 -12.43
C GLN A 138 13.34 18.43 -10.96
N ALA A 139 13.04 19.52 -10.24
CA ALA A 139 12.65 19.49 -8.84
C ALA A 139 11.28 20.14 -8.66
N THR A 140 10.35 19.45 -8.02
CA THR A 140 9.03 19.97 -7.66
C THR A 140 8.74 19.67 -6.20
N ALA A 141 7.96 20.53 -5.55
CA ALA A 141 7.53 20.34 -4.17
C ALA A 141 6.03 20.59 -4.07
N GLU A 142 5.29 19.55 -3.71
CA GLU A 142 3.82 19.59 -3.56
C GLU A 142 3.41 18.61 -2.45
N ASP A 143 2.18 18.72 -1.96
CA ASP A 143 1.56 17.71 -1.10
C ASP A 143 1.09 16.53 -1.96
N TYR A 144 1.98 15.57 -2.20
CA TYR A 144 1.71 14.43 -3.07
C TYR A 144 0.91 13.32 -2.40
N ASN A 145 1.05 13.19 -1.08
CA ASN A 145 0.43 12.09 -0.32
C ASN A 145 -0.87 12.50 0.37
N PHE A 146 -1.28 13.77 0.24
CA PHE A 146 -2.49 14.38 0.78
C PHE A 146 -2.53 14.42 2.31
N ASP A 147 -1.38 14.66 2.95
CA ASP A 147 -1.27 14.78 4.41
C ASP A 147 -1.15 16.25 4.88
N GLY A 148 -1.12 17.21 3.96
CA GLY A 148 -0.97 18.64 4.21
C GLY A 148 0.48 19.11 4.34
N LEU A 149 1.45 18.21 4.13
CA LEU A 149 2.88 18.52 4.13
C LEU A 149 3.43 18.42 2.71
N GLN A 150 4.58 19.02 2.46
CA GLN A 150 5.18 18.97 1.12
C GLN A 150 6.20 17.83 1.02
N GLU A 151 6.07 17.03 -0.05
CA GLU A 151 7.12 16.15 -0.52
C GLU A 151 7.90 16.83 -1.64
N VAL A 152 9.12 16.33 -1.87
CA VAL A 152 9.98 16.75 -2.97
C VAL A 152 10.12 15.62 -3.97
N ARG A 153 9.79 15.90 -5.24
CA ARG A 153 10.07 15.01 -6.37
C ARG A 153 11.26 15.54 -7.14
N LEU A 154 12.29 14.69 -7.30
CA LEU A 154 13.44 14.95 -8.16
C LEU A 154 13.41 13.97 -9.33
N SER A 155 13.44 14.42 -10.56
CA SER A 155 13.35 13.54 -11.71
C SER A 155 14.21 13.98 -12.89
N ASN A 156 14.68 12.99 -13.64
CA ASN A 156 15.30 13.15 -14.96
C ASN A 156 14.89 11.95 -15.84
N ASN A 157 15.51 11.80 -16.99
CA ASN A 157 15.21 10.70 -17.93
C ASN A 157 15.58 9.29 -17.42
N GLN A 158 16.36 9.17 -16.35
CA GLN A 158 16.85 7.90 -15.79
C GLN A 158 16.16 7.52 -14.49
N LEU A 159 16.00 8.51 -13.60
CA LEU A 159 15.58 8.32 -12.22
C LEU A 159 14.44 9.27 -11.86
N CYS A 160 13.59 8.81 -10.96
CA CYS A 160 12.67 9.66 -10.21
C CYS A 160 12.73 9.30 -8.72
N VAL A 161 12.90 10.33 -7.88
CA VAL A 161 13.07 10.17 -6.43
C VAL A 161 12.00 10.99 -5.72
N TRP A 162 11.42 10.41 -4.69
CA TRP A 162 10.43 11.08 -3.84
C TRP A 162 10.94 11.13 -2.40
N LEU A 163 11.02 12.32 -1.88
CA LEU A 163 11.54 12.63 -0.54
C LEU A 163 10.43 13.23 0.32
N ALA A 164 10.42 12.89 1.61
CA ALA A 164 9.50 13.44 2.59
C ALA A 164 10.28 14.30 3.62
N PRO A 165 10.44 15.62 3.40
CA PRO A 165 11.21 16.50 4.29
C PRO A 165 10.66 16.54 5.70
N ALA A 166 9.35 16.55 5.87
CA ALA A 166 8.68 16.52 7.17
C ALA A 166 8.95 15.25 8.00
N HIS A 167 9.46 14.21 7.35
CA HIS A 167 9.83 12.94 7.99
C HIS A 167 11.35 12.70 7.95
N GLY A 168 12.13 13.75 8.19
CA GLY A 168 13.58 13.68 8.23
C GLY A 168 14.27 13.57 6.86
N GLY A 169 13.56 13.93 5.79
CA GLY A 169 14.10 13.82 4.42
C GLY A 169 14.14 12.39 3.90
N ARG A 170 13.42 11.46 4.51
CA ARG A 170 13.40 10.06 4.07
C ARG A 170 13.01 9.96 2.60
N MET A 171 13.70 9.07 1.89
CA MET A 171 13.34 8.68 0.53
C MET A 171 12.34 7.52 0.62
N TYR A 172 11.14 7.68 0.08
CA TYR A 172 10.10 6.66 0.13
C TYR A 172 9.82 5.99 -1.23
N GLU A 173 10.26 6.61 -2.34
CA GLU A 173 10.20 6.05 -3.68
C GLU A 173 11.48 6.37 -4.45
N LEU A 174 12.02 5.37 -5.16
CA LEU A 174 13.17 5.51 -6.05
C LEU A 174 12.92 4.68 -7.31
N ASP A 175 12.56 5.36 -8.38
CA ASP A 175 12.24 4.75 -9.65
C ASP A 175 13.46 4.69 -10.57
N ILE A 176 13.74 3.51 -11.09
CA ILE A 176 14.62 3.31 -12.23
C ILE A 176 13.72 3.32 -13.48
N ARG A 177 13.64 4.46 -14.16
CA ARG A 177 12.71 4.70 -15.26
C ARG A 177 12.93 3.80 -16.46
N THR A 178 14.19 3.48 -16.76
CA THR A 178 14.56 2.63 -17.91
C THR A 178 14.01 1.22 -17.84
N ILE A 179 13.70 0.72 -16.65
CA ILE A 179 13.14 -0.61 -16.41
C ILE A 179 11.77 -0.57 -15.71
N GLY A 180 11.22 0.63 -15.50
CA GLY A 180 9.92 0.82 -14.86
C GLY A 180 9.86 0.20 -13.45
N HIS A 181 10.89 0.38 -12.62
CA HIS A 181 10.98 -0.30 -11.33
C HIS A 181 11.24 0.64 -10.16
N ASN A 182 10.38 0.57 -9.13
CA ASN A 182 10.58 1.26 -7.86
C ASN A 182 11.39 0.38 -6.90
N LEU A 183 12.64 0.77 -6.62
CA LEU A 183 13.53 0.04 -5.69
C LEU A 183 13.03 0.07 -4.24
N LEU A 184 12.18 1.02 -3.88
CA LEU A 184 11.61 1.18 -2.55
C LEU A 184 10.16 0.70 -2.45
N ALA A 185 9.67 -0.08 -3.42
CA ALA A 185 8.37 -0.77 -3.35
C ALA A 185 8.39 -1.87 -2.28
N THR A 186 8.80 -1.51 -1.07
CA THR A 186 8.92 -2.39 0.09
C THR A 186 7.66 -2.31 0.94
N LEU A 187 7.49 -3.27 1.85
CA LEU A 187 6.39 -3.30 2.81
C LEU A 187 6.94 -3.57 4.21
N GLN A 188 6.55 -2.76 5.17
CA GLN A 188 6.86 -2.97 6.57
C GLN A 188 6.09 -4.19 7.09
N ARG A 189 6.77 -5.08 7.81
CA ARG A 189 6.13 -6.21 8.50
C ARG A 189 5.43 -5.69 9.75
N ARG A 190 4.10 -5.81 9.76
CA ARG A 190 3.22 -5.35 10.85
C ARG A 190 2.53 -6.53 11.52
N PRO A 191 2.12 -6.40 12.79
CA PRO A 191 1.16 -7.33 13.37
C PRO A 191 -0.15 -7.29 12.58
N GLU A 192 -0.69 -8.48 12.30
CA GLU A 192 -2.00 -8.65 11.69
C GLU A 192 -2.89 -9.54 12.56
N ASN A 193 -4.21 -9.39 12.45
CA ASN A 193 -5.12 -10.12 13.32
C ASN A 193 -4.99 -11.64 13.13
N TYR A 194 -4.81 -12.11 11.90
CA TYR A 194 -4.62 -13.54 11.61
C TYR A 194 -3.30 -14.11 12.17
N HIS A 195 -2.32 -13.28 12.56
CA HIS A 195 -1.13 -13.77 13.24
C HIS A 195 -1.44 -14.40 14.59
N GLN A 196 -2.54 -13.98 15.24
CA GLN A 196 -3.01 -14.63 16.49
C GLN A 196 -3.38 -16.09 16.25
N LYS A 197 -4.00 -16.41 15.09
CA LYS A 197 -4.30 -17.79 14.70
C LYS A 197 -3.02 -18.61 14.52
N VAL A 198 -1.94 -17.99 14.02
CA VAL A 198 -0.63 -18.63 13.87
C VAL A 198 0.01 -18.89 15.25
N LEU A 199 -0.07 -17.91 16.16
CA LEU A 199 0.49 -18.02 17.51
C LEU A 199 -0.24 -19.06 18.38
N ASN A 200 -1.55 -19.20 18.19
CA ASN A 200 -2.38 -20.14 18.94
C ASN A 200 -2.28 -21.61 18.44
N GLY A 201 -1.59 -21.82 17.31
CA GLY A 201 -1.46 -23.14 16.69
C GLY A 201 -2.68 -23.55 15.84
N PRO A 202 -2.61 -24.69 15.13
CA PRO A 202 -3.73 -25.20 14.36
C PRO A 202 -4.90 -25.56 15.27
N SER A 203 -6.10 -25.13 14.89
CA SER A 203 -7.33 -25.54 15.58
C SER A 203 -7.47 -27.06 15.53
N LYS A 204 -7.67 -27.68 16.68
CA LYS A 204 -7.87 -29.15 16.79
C LYS A 204 -9.21 -29.62 16.27
N ASP A 205 -10.13 -28.70 15.98
CA ASP A 205 -11.50 -29.02 15.61
C ASP A 205 -11.65 -28.95 14.09
N GLY A 206 -11.74 -30.12 13.51
CA GLY A 206 -11.83 -30.35 12.05
C GLY A 206 -13.23 -30.26 11.47
N GLU A 207 -14.23 -29.72 12.19
CA GLU A 207 -15.62 -29.66 11.71
C GLU A 207 -16.21 -28.27 11.99
N ASP A 208 -16.61 -27.61 10.93
CA ASP A 208 -17.25 -26.30 10.78
C ASP A 208 -16.30 -25.14 10.40
N VAL A 209 -15.72 -25.23 9.23
CA VAL A 209 -15.07 -24.06 8.62
C VAL A 209 -16.08 -23.42 7.67
N ALA A 210 -16.71 -22.33 8.11
CA ALA A 210 -17.76 -21.63 7.36
C ALA A 210 -17.26 -20.97 6.06
N SER A 211 -15.93 -20.78 5.90
CA SER A 211 -15.34 -20.14 4.72
C SER A 211 -13.91 -20.62 4.47
N ILE A 212 -13.49 -20.61 3.21
CA ILE A 212 -12.09 -20.82 2.82
C ILE A 212 -11.13 -19.79 3.46
N HIS A 213 -11.66 -18.63 3.89
CA HIS A 213 -10.93 -17.58 4.59
C HIS A 213 -10.61 -17.94 6.05
N ASP A 214 -11.33 -18.88 6.63
CA ASP A 214 -11.14 -19.33 8.02
C ASP A 214 -10.18 -20.51 8.14
N ARG A 215 -9.82 -21.13 7.02
CA ARG A 215 -8.86 -22.23 6.99
C ARG A 215 -7.43 -21.74 7.20
N VAL A 216 -6.91 -21.89 8.41
CA VAL A 216 -5.47 -21.73 8.67
C VAL A 216 -4.77 -23.05 8.39
N VAL A 217 -4.26 -23.21 7.17
CA VAL A 217 -3.40 -24.33 6.81
C VAL A 217 -1.95 -23.86 6.94
N PHE A 218 -1.22 -24.37 7.94
CA PHE A 218 0.20 -24.08 8.05
C PHE A 218 0.95 -24.81 6.94
N LYS A 219 1.50 -24.06 6.00
CA LYS A 219 2.37 -24.59 4.94
C LYS A 219 3.76 -24.97 5.45
N GLN A 220 4.13 -24.49 6.61
CA GLN A 220 5.45 -24.73 7.23
C GLN A 220 5.29 -24.85 8.74
N GLU A 221 6.11 -25.70 9.35
CA GLU A 221 6.24 -25.82 10.80
C GLU A 221 6.95 -24.59 11.38
N ASN A 222 6.67 -24.28 12.66
CA ASN A 222 7.30 -23.21 13.43
C ASN A 222 7.12 -21.80 12.82
N LEU A 223 5.96 -21.52 12.21
CA LEU A 223 5.64 -20.19 11.67
C LEU A 223 5.59 -19.11 12.75
N ASP A 224 5.18 -19.46 13.96
CA ASP A 224 5.18 -18.61 15.16
C ASP A 224 6.57 -18.00 15.44
N GLN A 225 7.63 -18.81 15.31
CA GLN A 225 9.01 -18.38 15.53
C GLN A 225 9.55 -17.49 14.40
N ARG A 226 8.87 -17.46 13.25
CA ARG A 226 9.26 -16.67 12.07
C ARG A 226 8.52 -15.34 11.95
N LEU A 227 7.57 -15.07 12.86
CA LEU A 227 6.86 -13.80 12.89
C LEU A 227 7.78 -12.70 13.46
N HIS A 228 8.31 -11.87 12.59
CA HIS A 228 9.11 -10.70 12.95
C HIS A 228 8.44 -9.43 12.45
N TYR A 229 8.42 -8.40 13.29
CA TYR A 229 7.84 -7.11 12.99
C TYR A 229 8.92 -6.04 12.91
N ASP A 230 8.78 -5.14 11.95
CA ASP A 230 9.71 -4.04 11.77
C ASP A 230 9.34 -2.90 12.71
N LYS A 231 10.31 -2.33 13.43
CA LYS A 231 10.10 -1.15 14.28
C LYS A 231 9.90 0.12 13.46
N PHE A 232 10.49 0.17 12.27
CA PHE A 232 10.52 1.34 11.41
C PHE A 232 10.05 0.99 10.00
N PRO A 233 9.54 1.97 9.23
CA PRO A 233 9.25 1.78 7.81
C PRO A 233 10.51 1.33 7.05
N ARG A 234 10.33 0.50 6.04
CA ARG A 234 11.43 0.07 5.16
C ARG A 234 11.67 1.10 4.06
N LYS A 235 12.28 2.21 4.43
CA LYS A 235 12.58 3.35 3.55
C LYS A 235 14.07 3.68 3.61
N SER A 236 14.55 4.48 2.66
CA SER A 236 15.94 4.93 2.63
C SER A 236 16.11 6.32 3.23
N LEU A 237 17.34 6.70 3.53
CA LEU A 237 17.71 7.99 4.13
C LEU A 237 16.96 8.25 5.45
N MET A 238 16.88 7.23 6.29
CA MET A 238 16.29 7.33 7.62
C MET A 238 17.40 7.40 8.67
N ASP A 239 17.41 8.47 9.45
CA ASP A 239 18.31 8.59 10.58
C ASP A 239 17.74 7.84 11.79
N HIS A 240 18.58 7.02 12.43
CA HIS A 240 18.26 6.30 13.64
C HIS A 240 19.14 6.76 14.78
N PHE A 241 18.51 7.25 15.85
CA PHE A 241 19.20 7.66 17.06
C PHE A 241 19.06 6.55 18.11
N TYR A 242 20.20 6.02 18.55
CA TYR A 242 20.28 4.97 19.55
C TYR A 242 20.97 5.48 20.83
N ASP A 243 20.62 4.91 21.95
CA ASP A 243 21.36 5.10 23.20
C ASP A 243 22.80 4.58 23.03
N CYS A 244 23.79 5.24 23.65
CA CYS A 244 25.20 4.88 23.58
C CYS A 244 25.48 3.41 23.91
N LEU A 245 24.67 2.82 24.79
CA LEU A 245 24.79 1.41 25.20
C LEU A 245 24.42 0.42 24.09
N LEU A 246 23.58 0.83 23.10
CA LEU A 246 23.21 0.00 21.95
C LEU A 246 24.21 0.07 20.81
N TYR A 247 25.01 1.14 20.74
CA TYR A 247 26.02 1.33 19.69
C TYR A 247 27.22 0.37 19.82
N THR A 248 27.46 -0.16 21.00
CA THR A 248 28.58 -1.09 21.29
C THR A 248 28.21 -2.56 21.16
N SER A 249 26.94 -2.90 20.86
CA SER A 249 26.54 -4.27 20.58
C SER A 249 26.90 -4.66 19.16
N PRO A 250 27.66 -5.73 18.93
CA PRO A 250 27.90 -6.21 17.57
C PRO A 250 26.57 -6.64 16.94
N SER A 251 26.32 -6.18 15.74
CA SER A 251 25.18 -6.53 14.90
C SER A 251 25.20 -8.00 14.47
#